data_c0f9b5ff4fec40469e39cda5530f172e
#
_entry.id   c0f9b5ff4fec40469e39cda5530f172e
#
_cell.length_a   1.000
_cell.length_b   1.000
_cell.length_c   1.000
_cell.angle_alpha   90.00
_cell.angle_beta   90.00
_cell.angle_gamma   90.00
#
_symmetry.space_group_name_H-M   'P 1'
#
loop_
_entity.id
_entity.type
_entity.pdbx_description
1 polymer ?
#
loop_
_entity_poly.entity_id
_entity_poly.type
_entity_poly.pdbx_seq_one_letter_code
_entity_poly.pdbx_strand_id
1 'polypeptide(L)'
;MQGFYQVTQIIKDQLLSDPNVNTVTSGDITRIDLSKQSMYPISHLIVNNVSNEGEGNILRFSMSVLSMDVVDVSKEETVDIFVGNNNEQDILNTQLAVLNKLVQILRGGTLHQDKYQLEGSPSFEPFYDRFENEVAGFALTFDVIIENDISLC
;
A
#
# COMPACT_ATOMS: atom_id res chain seq x y z
N MET A 1 -17.71 4.74 -17.69
CA MET A 1 -17.11 4.01 -16.58
C MET A 1 -15.76 4.61 -16.22
N GLN A 2 -15.51 4.83 -14.97
CA GLN A 2 -14.25 5.39 -14.46
C GLN A 2 -13.59 4.46 -13.42
N GLY A 3 -13.74 3.16 -13.62
CA GLY A 3 -13.32 2.17 -12.63
C GLY A 3 -11.88 2.30 -12.16
N PHE A 4 -10.94 2.59 -13.06
CA PHE A 4 -9.54 2.79 -12.68
C PHE A 4 -9.38 3.97 -11.70
N TYR A 5 -9.96 5.11 -12.03
CA TYR A 5 -9.89 6.29 -11.16
C TYR A 5 -10.61 6.05 -9.84
N GLN A 6 -11.76 5.39 -9.88
CA GLN A 6 -12.51 5.08 -8.65
C GLN A 6 -11.70 4.23 -7.69
N VAL A 7 -11.12 3.13 -8.17
CA VAL A 7 -10.37 2.20 -7.32
C VAL A 7 -9.09 2.86 -6.79
N THR A 8 -8.32 3.50 -7.65
CA THR A 8 -7.06 4.12 -7.24
C THR A 8 -7.30 5.30 -6.29
N GLN A 9 -8.32 6.11 -6.54
CA GLN A 9 -8.65 7.25 -5.68
C GLN A 9 -9.14 6.80 -4.31
N ILE A 10 -9.97 5.77 -4.24
CA ILE A 10 -10.47 5.22 -2.98
C ILE A 10 -9.31 4.70 -2.11
N ILE A 11 -8.38 3.97 -2.72
CA ILE A 11 -7.20 3.46 -2.02
C ILE A 11 -6.33 4.62 -1.53
N LYS A 12 -6.10 5.61 -2.38
CA LYS A 12 -5.34 6.81 -2.02
C LYS A 12 -5.96 7.54 -0.84
N ASP A 13 -7.26 7.80 -0.89
CA ASP A 13 -7.97 8.54 0.15
C ASP A 13 -7.94 7.77 1.47
N GLN A 14 -8.10 6.46 1.42
CA GLN A 14 -8.03 5.61 2.60
C GLN A 14 -6.63 5.64 3.23
N LEU A 15 -5.58 5.58 2.42
CA LEU A 15 -4.20 5.67 2.91
C LEU A 15 -3.91 7.05 3.51
N LEU A 16 -4.34 8.12 2.85
CA LEU A 16 -4.14 9.48 3.36
C LEU A 16 -4.90 9.77 4.64
N SER A 17 -5.96 9.02 4.94
CA SER A 17 -6.70 9.17 6.19
C SER A 17 -5.92 8.64 7.40
N ASP A 18 -4.90 7.84 7.19
CA ASP A 18 -4.07 7.31 8.26
C ASP A 18 -3.03 8.36 8.67
N PRO A 19 -2.92 8.71 9.97
CA PRO A 19 -1.96 9.71 10.44
C PRO A 19 -0.49 9.29 10.24
N ASN A 20 -0.23 8.00 10.01
CA ASN A 20 1.11 7.47 9.76
C ASN A 20 1.49 7.51 8.28
N VAL A 21 0.67 8.08 7.42
CA VAL A 21 0.93 8.26 5.99
C VAL A 21 1.02 9.74 5.68
N ASN A 22 2.16 10.18 5.18
CA ASN A 22 2.36 11.58 4.79
C ASN A 22 2.08 11.82 3.30
N THR A 23 2.51 10.90 2.45
CA THR A 23 2.39 11.04 0.99
C THR A 23 1.93 9.74 0.37
N VAL A 24 1.05 9.83 -0.62
CA VAL A 24 0.64 8.69 -1.45
C VAL A 24 1.02 8.99 -2.89
N THR A 25 1.74 8.05 -3.50
CA THR A 25 2.16 8.13 -4.90
C THR A 25 1.68 6.90 -5.65
N SER A 26 1.78 6.92 -6.97
CA SER A 26 1.35 5.78 -7.79
C SER A 26 2.19 5.66 -9.06
N GLY A 27 2.14 4.48 -9.67
CA GLY A 27 2.82 4.19 -10.92
C GLY A 27 4.16 3.52 -10.73
N ASP A 28 5.10 3.76 -11.64
CA ASP A 28 6.43 3.17 -11.58
C ASP A 28 7.25 3.82 -10.47
N ILE A 29 7.75 3.00 -9.54
CA ILE A 29 8.52 3.50 -8.40
C ILE A 29 9.83 4.20 -8.83
N THR A 30 10.37 3.87 -9.99
CA THR A 30 11.59 4.51 -10.49
C THR A 30 11.39 5.99 -10.82
N ARG A 31 10.16 6.43 -10.98
CA ARG A 31 9.82 7.83 -11.27
C ARG A 31 9.77 8.72 -10.03
N ILE A 32 9.88 8.13 -8.85
CA ILE A 32 9.79 8.84 -7.59
C ILE A 32 11.19 9.16 -7.10
N ASP A 33 11.41 10.40 -6.73
CA ASP A 33 12.67 10.80 -6.09
C ASP A 33 12.59 10.42 -4.60
N LEU A 34 13.01 9.20 -4.29
CA LEU A 34 13.02 8.68 -2.93
C LEU A 34 14.05 9.38 -2.03
N SER A 35 14.88 10.26 -2.59
CA SER A 35 15.83 11.03 -1.78
C SER A 35 15.17 12.17 -1.00
N LYS A 36 13.94 12.54 -1.33
CA LYS A 36 13.21 13.61 -0.63
C LYS A 36 12.65 13.11 0.68
N GLN A 37 13.34 13.38 1.76
CA GLN A 37 12.92 12.92 3.10
C GLN A 37 11.58 13.50 3.56
N SER A 38 11.20 14.67 3.06
CA SER A 38 9.96 15.33 3.45
C SER A 38 8.70 14.59 3.02
N MET A 39 8.81 13.63 2.09
CA MET A 39 7.67 12.84 1.63
C MET A 39 7.35 11.62 2.51
N TYR A 40 8.26 11.24 3.41
CA TYR A 40 8.07 10.06 4.25
C TYR A 40 7.24 10.37 5.51
N PRO A 41 6.50 9.40 6.05
CA PRO A 41 6.22 8.06 5.50
C PRO A 41 5.41 8.12 4.21
N ILE A 42 5.75 7.24 3.26
CA ILE A 42 5.12 7.21 1.95
C ILE A 42 4.44 5.87 1.70
N SER A 43 3.28 5.92 1.06
CA SER A 43 2.61 4.73 0.52
C SER A 43 2.55 4.86 -1.01
N HIS A 44 3.08 3.88 -1.70
CA HIS A 44 3.16 3.86 -3.16
C HIS A 44 2.26 2.77 -3.73
N LEU A 45 1.29 3.17 -4.54
CA LEU A 45 0.32 2.27 -5.16
C LEU A 45 0.77 1.88 -6.56
N ILE A 46 0.79 0.59 -6.83
CA ILE A 46 1.07 0.03 -8.15
C ILE A 46 -0.14 -0.81 -8.58
N VAL A 47 -0.67 -0.51 -9.75
CA VAL A 47 -1.67 -1.38 -10.38
C VAL A 47 -0.92 -2.33 -11.30
N ASN A 48 -0.84 -3.60 -10.93
CA ASN A 48 -0.09 -4.60 -11.67
C ASN A 48 -0.85 -5.11 -12.89
N ASN A 49 -2.15 -5.29 -12.75
CA ASN A 49 -2.99 -5.85 -13.80
C ASN A 49 -4.46 -5.54 -13.52
N VAL A 50 -5.23 -5.44 -14.59
CA VAL A 50 -6.70 -5.36 -14.51
C VAL A 50 -7.26 -6.43 -15.45
N SER A 51 -8.14 -7.30 -14.93
CA SER A 51 -8.77 -8.34 -15.71
C SER A 51 -10.28 -8.22 -15.67
N ASN A 52 -10.91 -8.68 -16.74
CA ASN A 52 -12.36 -8.73 -16.89
C ASN A 52 -12.80 -10.17 -16.68
N GLU A 53 -13.65 -10.40 -15.70
CA GLU A 53 -14.09 -11.75 -15.30
C GLU A 53 -15.61 -11.83 -15.25
N GLY A 54 -16.13 -13.04 -15.02
CA GLY A 54 -17.56 -13.27 -14.85
C GLY A 54 -18.38 -12.88 -16.08
N GLU A 55 -17.92 -13.25 -17.27
CA GLU A 55 -18.57 -12.87 -18.55
C GLU A 55 -18.62 -11.35 -18.77
N GLY A 56 -17.66 -10.63 -18.20
CA GLY A 56 -17.56 -9.20 -18.34
C GLY A 56 -18.24 -8.39 -17.23
N ASN A 57 -18.80 -9.03 -16.22
CA ASN A 57 -19.54 -8.36 -15.15
C ASN A 57 -18.64 -7.83 -14.04
N ILE A 58 -17.41 -8.30 -13.95
CA ILE A 58 -16.49 -7.99 -12.85
C ILE A 58 -15.17 -7.51 -13.40
N LEU A 59 -14.65 -6.44 -12.83
CA LEU A 59 -13.26 -6.01 -13.03
C LEU A 59 -12.44 -6.37 -11.80
N ARG A 60 -11.35 -7.07 -12.01
CA ARG A 60 -10.38 -7.40 -10.96
C ARG A 60 -9.13 -6.56 -11.13
N PHE A 61 -8.77 -5.85 -10.07
CA PHE A 61 -7.55 -5.04 -9.99
C PHE A 61 -6.55 -5.77 -9.11
N SER A 62 -5.45 -6.22 -9.69
CA SER A 62 -4.32 -6.77 -8.94
C SER A 62 -3.36 -5.64 -8.64
N MET A 63 -3.16 -5.35 -7.36
CA MET A 63 -2.45 -4.15 -6.93
C MET A 63 -1.41 -4.49 -5.87
N SER A 64 -0.43 -3.60 -5.76
CA SER A 64 0.54 -3.62 -4.66
C SER A 64 0.63 -2.24 -4.04
N VAL A 65 0.78 -2.19 -2.73
CA VAL A 65 1.06 -0.96 -1.99
C VAL A 65 2.35 -1.16 -1.21
N LEU A 66 3.33 -0.29 -1.48
CA LEU A 66 4.58 -0.24 -0.73
C LEU A 66 4.44 0.87 0.32
N SER A 67 4.39 0.47 1.59
CA SER A 67 4.30 1.44 2.69
C SER A 67 5.63 1.45 3.43
N MET A 68 6.29 2.60 3.48
CA MET A 68 7.69 2.67 3.88
C MET A 68 8.06 4.00 4.56
N ASP A 69 9.14 3.94 5.32
CA ASP A 69 9.72 5.11 5.97
C ASP A 69 11.25 5.00 5.96
N VAL A 70 11.90 6.11 6.21
CA VAL A 70 13.37 6.18 6.25
C VAL A 70 13.88 5.58 7.54
N VAL A 71 14.86 4.68 7.43
CA VAL A 71 15.53 4.08 8.58
C VAL A 71 16.49 5.11 9.18
N ASP A 72 16.37 5.33 10.49
CA ASP A 72 17.28 6.17 11.24
C ASP A 72 18.39 5.28 11.83
N VAL A 73 19.55 5.33 11.21
CA VAL A 73 20.69 4.48 11.58
C VAL A 73 21.46 5.10 12.72
N SER A 74 21.52 4.38 13.86
CA SER A 74 22.32 4.78 15.01
C SER A 74 23.75 4.28 14.88
N LYS A 75 24.71 5.13 15.24
CA LYS A 75 26.14 4.78 15.32
C LYS A 75 26.56 4.33 16.71
N GLU A 76 25.64 4.31 17.67
CA GLU A 76 25.91 3.88 19.02
C GLU A 76 25.99 2.36 19.12
N GLU A 77 26.68 1.87 20.17
CA GLU A 77 26.77 0.44 20.43
C GLU A 77 25.38 -0.13 20.74
N THR A 78 25.05 -1.27 20.12
CA THR A 78 23.77 -1.92 20.27
C THR A 78 23.67 -2.63 21.61
N VAL A 79 22.69 -2.24 22.43
CA VAL A 79 22.42 -2.87 23.73
C VAL A 79 21.54 -4.10 23.56
N ASP A 80 20.52 -4.02 22.71
CA ASP A 80 19.63 -5.12 22.40
C ASP A 80 19.85 -5.57 20.95
N ILE A 81 20.47 -6.73 20.79
CA ILE A 81 20.84 -7.27 19.47
C ILE A 81 19.59 -7.60 18.63
N PHE A 82 18.50 -7.99 19.27
CA PHE A 82 17.27 -8.34 18.56
C PHE A 82 16.60 -7.12 17.94
N VAL A 83 16.42 -6.06 18.71
CA VAL A 83 15.77 -4.82 18.24
C VAL A 83 16.78 -3.93 17.51
N GLY A 84 18.03 -3.88 17.98
CA GLY A 84 19.03 -2.94 17.48
C GLY A 84 18.78 -1.52 17.99
N ASN A 85 19.58 -0.59 17.49
CA ASN A 85 19.46 0.84 17.84
C ASN A 85 18.72 1.64 16.74
N ASN A 86 18.45 1.01 15.61
CA ASN A 86 17.73 1.65 14.50
C ASN A 86 16.22 1.57 14.75
N ASN A 87 15.49 2.47 14.14
CA ASN A 87 14.02 2.49 14.21
C ASN A 87 13.34 1.51 13.22
N GLU A 88 14.11 0.57 12.66
CA GLU A 88 13.62 -0.33 11.63
C GLU A 88 12.42 -1.17 12.07
N GLN A 89 12.47 -1.76 13.28
CA GLN A 89 11.35 -2.56 13.78
C GLN A 89 10.12 -1.71 14.05
N ASP A 90 10.29 -0.48 14.51
CA ASP A 90 9.18 0.45 14.71
C ASP A 90 8.53 0.80 13.36
N ILE A 91 9.34 1.01 12.32
CA ILE A 91 8.86 1.26 10.97
C ILE A 91 8.07 0.06 10.46
N LEU A 92 8.62 -1.14 10.59
CA LEU A 92 7.94 -2.36 10.13
C LEU A 92 6.59 -2.54 10.84
N ASN A 93 6.56 -2.34 12.15
CA ASN A 93 5.33 -2.42 12.92
C ASN A 93 4.28 -1.39 12.46
N THR A 94 4.70 -0.16 12.28
CA THR A 94 3.81 0.94 11.87
C THR A 94 3.28 0.73 10.44
N GLN A 95 4.16 0.38 9.51
CA GLN A 95 3.76 0.21 8.10
C GLN A 95 2.89 -1.02 7.92
N LEU A 96 3.14 -2.10 8.66
CA LEU A 96 2.23 -3.25 8.67
C LEU A 96 0.85 -2.85 9.19
N ALA A 97 0.77 -2.04 10.23
CA ALA A 97 -0.50 -1.56 10.78
C ALA A 97 -1.28 -0.73 9.75
N VAL A 98 -0.60 0.15 9.02
CA VAL A 98 -1.21 0.96 7.95
C VAL A 98 -1.85 0.06 6.88
N LEU A 99 -1.09 -0.91 6.39
CA LEU A 99 -1.57 -1.81 5.33
C LEU A 99 -2.64 -2.78 5.83
N ASN A 100 -2.51 -3.27 7.05
CA ASN A 100 -3.52 -4.15 7.63
C ASN A 100 -4.85 -3.43 7.83
N LYS A 101 -4.82 -2.17 8.20
CA LYS A 101 -6.02 -1.33 8.30
C LYS A 101 -6.73 -1.22 6.96
N LEU A 102 -5.98 -0.99 5.89
CA LEU A 102 -6.53 -0.96 4.54
C LEU A 102 -7.22 -2.27 4.19
N VAL A 103 -6.58 -3.41 4.46
CA VAL A 103 -7.14 -4.74 4.22
C VAL A 103 -8.43 -4.94 5.01
N GLN A 104 -8.46 -4.57 6.29
CA GLN A 104 -9.64 -4.75 7.13
C GLN A 104 -10.83 -3.90 6.63
N ILE A 105 -10.57 -2.69 6.17
CA ILE A 105 -11.62 -1.81 5.63
C ILE A 105 -12.17 -2.37 4.32
N LEU A 106 -11.33 -2.96 3.49
CA LEU A 106 -11.79 -3.62 2.25
C LEU A 106 -12.58 -4.90 2.52
N ARG A 107 -12.28 -5.63 3.60
CA ARG A 107 -12.98 -6.87 3.94
C ARG A 107 -14.36 -6.68 4.54
N GLY A 108 -14.52 -5.71 5.40
CA GLY A 108 -15.77 -5.55 6.14
C GLY A 108 -16.07 -4.14 6.59
N GLY A 109 -15.27 -3.17 6.17
CA GLY A 109 -15.45 -1.77 6.52
C GLY A 109 -16.25 -0.99 5.50
N THR A 110 -16.06 0.32 5.50
CA THR A 110 -16.79 1.25 4.62
C THR A 110 -16.55 0.98 3.14
N LEU A 111 -15.33 0.62 2.76
CA LEU A 111 -15.03 0.35 1.35
C LEU A 111 -15.75 -0.89 0.84
N HIS A 112 -15.92 -1.90 1.69
CA HIS A 112 -16.72 -3.09 1.35
C HIS A 112 -18.18 -2.71 1.10
N GLN A 113 -18.75 -1.85 1.92
CA GLN A 113 -20.12 -1.36 1.75
C GLN A 113 -20.30 -0.57 0.46
N ASP A 114 -19.25 0.11 0.00
CA ASP A 114 -19.24 0.86 -1.25
C ASP A 114 -18.93 -0.02 -2.48
N LYS A 115 -19.03 -1.34 -2.33
CA LYS A 115 -18.87 -2.36 -3.39
C LYS A 115 -17.42 -2.58 -3.86
N TYR A 116 -16.45 -2.19 -3.07
CA TYR A 116 -15.03 -2.54 -3.30
C TYR A 116 -14.71 -3.77 -2.48
N GLN A 117 -14.60 -4.92 -3.13
CA GLN A 117 -14.45 -6.19 -2.44
C GLN A 117 -13.04 -6.74 -2.58
N LEU A 118 -12.47 -7.09 -1.44
CA LEU A 118 -11.18 -7.78 -1.41
C LEU A 118 -11.42 -9.24 -1.84
N GLU A 119 -10.60 -9.71 -2.77
CA GLU A 119 -10.66 -11.08 -3.26
C GLU A 119 -9.38 -11.83 -2.90
N GLY A 120 -9.54 -13.09 -2.48
CA GLY A 120 -8.41 -13.94 -2.14
C GLY A 120 -7.73 -13.60 -0.84
N SER A 121 -6.46 -13.96 -0.72
CA SER A 121 -5.66 -13.76 0.48
C SER A 121 -4.57 -12.72 0.22
N PRO A 122 -4.68 -11.53 0.82
CA PRO A 122 -3.62 -10.53 0.71
C PRO A 122 -2.31 -11.04 1.32
N SER A 123 -1.19 -10.62 0.73
CA SER A 123 0.15 -11.00 1.19
C SER A 123 0.90 -9.76 1.63
N PHE A 124 1.54 -9.83 2.80
CA PHE A 124 2.38 -8.76 3.34
C PHE A 124 3.83 -9.26 3.36
N GLU A 125 4.71 -8.58 2.63
CA GLU A 125 6.12 -8.93 2.59
C GLU A 125 6.96 -7.78 3.15
N PRO A 126 7.76 -8.01 4.20
CA PRO A 126 8.66 -6.97 4.71
C PRO A 126 9.84 -6.78 3.76
N PHE A 127 10.35 -5.56 3.71
CA PHE A 127 11.62 -5.27 3.06
C PHE A 127 12.47 -4.37 3.97
N TYR A 128 13.79 -4.54 3.87
CA TYR A 128 14.76 -3.91 4.75
C TYR A 128 15.79 -3.17 3.92
N ASP A 129 16.15 -1.96 4.33
CA ASP A 129 17.27 -1.18 3.79
C ASP A 129 17.33 -1.18 2.26
N ARG A 130 16.17 -1.04 1.62
CA ARG A 130 16.08 -0.94 0.18
C ARG A 130 16.15 0.52 -0.27
N PHE A 131 16.55 0.70 -1.53
CA PHE A 131 16.71 2.01 -2.17
C PHE A 131 17.90 2.79 -1.60
N GLU A 132 18.24 3.90 -2.23
CA GLU A 132 19.42 4.69 -1.88
C GLU A 132 19.34 5.33 -0.49
N ASN A 133 18.14 5.50 0.07
CA ASN A 133 17.92 6.19 1.33
C ASN A 133 17.66 5.26 2.52
N GLU A 134 18.01 4.00 2.40
CA GLU A 134 17.82 3.04 3.50
C GLU A 134 16.37 3.07 4.03
N VAL A 135 15.43 2.76 3.15
CA VAL A 135 14.01 2.68 3.48
C VAL A 135 13.63 1.28 3.86
N ALA A 136 12.77 1.14 4.84
CA ALA A 136 12.18 -0.13 5.24
C ALA A 136 10.66 -0.01 5.25
N GLY A 137 9.98 -1.15 5.15
CA GLY A 137 8.52 -1.17 5.19
C GLY A 137 7.96 -2.52 4.79
N PHE A 138 6.71 -2.49 4.34
CA PHE A 138 5.99 -3.66 3.87
C PHE A 138 5.43 -3.44 2.47
N ALA A 139 5.43 -4.50 1.69
CA ALA A 139 4.72 -4.57 0.42
C ALA A 139 3.46 -5.41 0.60
N LEU A 140 2.31 -4.82 0.35
CA LEU A 140 1.03 -5.50 0.34
C LEU A 140 0.66 -5.82 -1.10
N THR A 141 0.36 -7.09 -1.39
CA THR A 141 -0.18 -7.51 -2.68
C THR A 141 -1.60 -8.03 -2.45
N PHE A 142 -2.55 -7.50 -3.22
CA PHE A 142 -3.96 -7.82 -3.03
C PHE A 142 -4.76 -7.60 -4.31
N ASP A 143 -5.93 -8.20 -4.36
CA ASP A 143 -6.87 -8.03 -5.47
C ASP A 143 -8.15 -7.38 -4.97
N VAL A 144 -8.66 -6.42 -5.72
CA VAL A 144 -9.95 -5.79 -5.48
C VAL A 144 -10.84 -6.01 -6.68
N ILE A 145 -12.06 -6.46 -6.44
CA ILE A 145 -13.07 -6.62 -7.48
C ILE A 145 -14.15 -5.55 -7.35
N ILE A 146 -14.60 -5.06 -8.49
CA ILE A 146 -15.74 -4.15 -8.58
C ILE A 146 -16.68 -4.62 -9.68
N GLU A 147 -17.94 -4.19 -9.61
CA GLU A 147 -18.86 -4.40 -10.71
C GLU A 147 -18.43 -3.60 -11.94
N ASN A 148 -18.52 -4.24 -13.10
CA ASN A 148 -18.35 -3.56 -14.36
C ASN A 148 -19.70 -2.98 -14.79
N ASP A 149 -19.86 -1.68 -14.62
CA ASP A 149 -21.12 -0.97 -14.85
C ASP A 149 -21.22 -0.30 -16.23
N ILE A 150 -20.38 -0.73 -17.16
CA ILE A 150 -20.45 -0.21 -18.52
C ILE A 150 -21.80 -0.58 -19.14
N SER A 151 -22.50 0.45 -19.61
CA SER A 151 -23.72 0.28 -20.38
C SER A 151 -23.36 0.21 -21.88
N LEU A 152 -23.76 -0.88 -22.52
CA LEU A 152 -23.57 -1.09 -23.96
C LEU A 152 -24.83 -0.72 -24.70
N CYS A 153 -25.35 0.44 -24.49
CA CYS A 153 -26.54 0.93 -25.18
C CYS A 153 -26.21 1.56 -26.52
#